data_75472f03e91aa692cc799e411823bf5a
#
_entry.id   75472f03e91aa692cc799e411823bf5a
#
_cell.length_a   1.000
_cell.length_b   1.000
_cell.length_c   1.000
_cell.angle_alpha   90.00
_cell.angle_beta   90.00
_cell.angle_gamma   90.00
#
_symmetry.space_group_name_H-M   'P 1'
#
loop_
_entity.id
_entity.type
_entity.pdbx_description
1 polymer ?
#
loop_
_entity_poly.entity_id
_entity_poly.type
_entity_poly.pdbx_seq_one_letter_code
_entity_poly.pdbx_strand_id
1 'polypeptide(L)'
;MRRVLIANIAALALCAGPASAAEKVVIGNFAIDRTEVTIAAFASFRSGRAPTDAERNGGGFEYAGGWTKRPGWTWKTPFGKDAKPDEPAVHVTWTEAREYCAAIGGRLPTAEEWRRAAYTEARTAPSDGFETGKTYTYPVGEKPDGMNNNRTKHVEVGTTRRGVNGLYDMGGNAWEWLADRRGDEALTAGGSWWYGPEMTRAEGAQWKAASLYAVYIGFRCAYDVR
;
A
#
# COMPACT_ATOMS: atom_id res chain seq x y z
N MET A 1 -18.37 4.15 -63.35
CA MET A 1 -17.94 3.14 -62.40
C MET A 1 -17.09 3.82 -61.30
N ARG A 2 -17.65 4.06 -60.14
CA ARG A 2 -16.92 4.66 -58.99
C ARG A 2 -16.42 3.53 -58.09
N ARG A 3 -15.10 3.42 -57.92
CA ARG A 3 -14.47 2.47 -57.02
C ARG A 3 -14.52 3.07 -55.60
N VAL A 4 -15.19 2.39 -54.67
CA VAL A 4 -15.16 2.69 -53.22
C VAL A 4 -13.92 2.02 -52.66
N LEU A 5 -13.00 2.83 -52.14
CA LEU A 5 -11.89 2.34 -51.32
C LEU A 5 -12.39 2.14 -49.88
N ILE A 6 -12.40 0.91 -49.45
CA ILE A 6 -12.63 0.57 -48.03
C ILE A 6 -11.29 0.65 -47.31
N ALA A 7 -11.13 1.65 -46.48
CA ALA A 7 -9.98 1.75 -45.59
C ALA A 7 -10.17 0.81 -44.40
N ASN A 8 -9.34 -0.22 -44.29
CA ASN A 8 -9.23 -1.07 -43.10
C ASN A 8 -8.51 -0.31 -41.99
N ILE A 9 -9.23 0.13 -40.97
CA ILE A 9 -8.64 0.67 -39.75
C ILE A 9 -8.29 -0.55 -38.87
N ALA A 10 -7.02 -0.91 -38.83
CA ALA A 10 -6.51 -1.88 -37.88
C ALA A 10 -6.50 -1.22 -36.49
N ALA A 11 -7.38 -1.68 -35.61
CA ALA A 11 -7.34 -1.29 -34.20
C ALA A 11 -6.10 -1.92 -33.57
N LEU A 12 -5.09 -1.09 -33.24
CA LEU A 12 -3.98 -1.49 -32.37
C LEU A 12 -4.56 -1.76 -30.97
N ALA A 13 -4.68 -3.03 -30.61
CA ALA A 13 -4.90 -3.42 -29.23
C ALA A 13 -3.61 -3.09 -28.45
N LEU A 14 -3.62 -2.06 -27.62
CA LEU A 14 -2.58 -1.84 -26.61
C LEU A 14 -2.66 -3.04 -25.64
N CYS A 15 -1.75 -3.99 -25.78
CA CYS A 15 -1.48 -4.97 -24.75
C CYS A 15 -0.90 -4.19 -23.56
N ALA A 16 -1.70 -3.97 -22.52
CA ALA A 16 -1.19 -3.56 -21.22
C ALA A 16 -0.21 -4.67 -20.78
N GLY A 17 1.06 -4.34 -20.68
CA GLY A 17 2.07 -5.23 -20.13
C GLY A 17 1.69 -5.61 -18.69
N PRO A 18 2.24 -6.71 -18.13
CA PRO A 18 1.99 -7.08 -16.75
C PRO A 18 2.32 -5.88 -15.85
N ALA A 19 1.40 -5.56 -14.93
CA ALA A 19 1.64 -4.51 -13.94
C ALA A 19 3.00 -4.79 -13.28
N SER A 20 3.92 -3.81 -13.37
CA SER A 20 5.28 -3.97 -12.86
C SER A 20 5.19 -4.27 -11.37
N ALA A 21 5.82 -5.36 -10.93
CA ALA A 21 6.01 -5.63 -9.51
C ALA A 21 6.69 -4.41 -8.88
N ALA A 22 6.28 -4.04 -7.66
CA ALA A 22 6.90 -2.94 -6.94
C ALA A 22 8.41 -3.13 -6.85
N GLU A 23 9.17 -2.05 -7.02
CA GLU A 23 10.62 -2.09 -6.83
C GLU A 23 10.93 -2.47 -5.38
N LYS A 24 11.86 -3.41 -5.20
CA LYS A 24 12.23 -3.92 -3.88
C LYS A 24 13.46 -3.20 -3.35
N VAL A 25 13.44 -2.86 -2.07
CA VAL A 25 14.59 -2.29 -1.35
C VAL A 25 15.13 -3.33 -0.39
N VAL A 26 16.42 -3.66 -0.50
CA VAL A 26 17.11 -4.61 0.40
C VAL A 26 17.56 -3.89 1.67
N ILE A 27 17.20 -4.46 2.84
CA ILE A 27 17.52 -3.94 4.16
C ILE A 27 18.08 -5.07 5.03
N GLY A 28 19.40 -5.25 4.99
CA GLY A 28 20.05 -6.34 5.69
C GLY A 28 19.65 -7.71 5.12
N ASN A 29 18.92 -8.51 5.89
CA ASN A 29 18.53 -9.87 5.54
C ASN A 29 17.15 -10.03 4.93
N PHE A 30 16.45 -8.93 4.63
CA PHE A 30 15.16 -8.95 3.95
C PHE A 30 15.10 -7.84 2.88
N ALA A 31 14.14 -7.96 1.98
CA ALA A 31 13.74 -6.89 1.09
C ALA A 31 12.28 -6.51 1.33
N ILE A 32 11.92 -5.29 1.00
CA ILE A 32 10.56 -4.77 1.17
C ILE A 32 10.17 -3.96 -0.08
N ASP A 33 8.89 -3.96 -0.44
CA ASP A 33 8.39 -3.14 -1.53
C ASP A 33 8.65 -1.65 -1.24
N ARG A 34 9.12 -0.92 -2.27
CA ARG A 34 9.43 0.51 -2.14
C ARG A 34 8.20 1.36 -1.79
N THR A 35 7.02 0.93 -2.24
CA THR A 35 5.73 1.59 -2.05
C THR A 35 4.70 0.59 -1.53
N GLU A 36 3.52 1.05 -1.19
CA GLU A 36 2.34 0.22 -0.98
C GLU A 36 1.98 -0.54 -2.26
N VAL A 37 1.24 -1.65 -2.12
CA VAL A 37 0.69 -2.40 -3.26
C VAL A 37 -0.37 -1.54 -3.95
N THR A 38 -0.24 -1.39 -5.27
CA THR A 38 -1.15 -0.57 -6.08
C THR A 38 -2.42 -1.31 -6.47
N ILE A 39 -3.46 -0.57 -6.83
CA ILE A 39 -4.69 -1.11 -7.43
C ILE A 39 -4.37 -1.95 -8.67
N ALA A 40 -3.48 -1.50 -9.56
CA ALA A 40 -3.10 -2.24 -10.77
C ALA A 40 -2.45 -3.59 -10.45
N ALA A 41 -1.53 -3.62 -9.48
CA ALA A 41 -0.87 -4.85 -9.05
C ALA A 41 -1.86 -5.81 -8.39
N PHE A 42 -2.72 -5.30 -7.52
CA PHE A 42 -3.75 -6.09 -6.87
C PHE A 42 -4.80 -6.61 -7.87
N ALA A 43 -5.20 -5.81 -8.86
CA ALA A 43 -6.11 -6.22 -9.93
C ALA A 43 -5.58 -7.42 -10.73
N SER A 44 -4.29 -7.41 -11.06
CA SER A 44 -3.64 -8.52 -11.77
C SER A 44 -3.72 -9.81 -10.95
N PHE A 45 -3.49 -9.75 -9.64
CA PHE A 45 -3.64 -10.89 -8.72
C PHE A 45 -5.09 -11.34 -8.59
N ARG A 46 -6.06 -10.41 -8.57
CA ARG A 46 -7.49 -10.74 -8.40
C ARG A 46 -8.14 -11.32 -9.65
N SER A 47 -7.50 -11.23 -10.80
CA SER A 47 -8.03 -11.76 -12.06
C SER A 47 -8.37 -13.27 -11.94
N GLY A 48 -9.63 -13.61 -12.20
CA GLY A 48 -10.14 -14.98 -12.10
C GLY A 48 -10.32 -15.53 -10.69
N ARG A 49 -10.13 -14.71 -9.63
CA ARG A 49 -10.33 -15.10 -8.23
C ARG A 49 -11.70 -14.68 -7.70
N ALA A 50 -12.13 -15.32 -6.63
CA ALA A 50 -13.37 -14.96 -5.94
C ALA A 50 -13.35 -13.51 -5.46
N PRO A 51 -14.49 -12.79 -5.38
CA PRO A 51 -14.57 -11.42 -4.89
C PRO A 51 -13.94 -11.25 -3.50
N THR A 52 -13.41 -10.06 -3.21
CA THR A 52 -12.92 -9.69 -1.87
C THR A 52 -14.05 -9.58 -0.86
N ASP A 53 -13.72 -9.49 0.44
CA ASP A 53 -14.71 -9.30 1.49
C ASP A 53 -15.50 -8.01 1.31
N ALA A 54 -14.85 -6.92 0.90
CA ALA A 54 -15.53 -5.66 0.58
C ALA A 54 -16.52 -5.82 -0.59
N GLU A 55 -16.12 -6.53 -1.64
CA GLU A 55 -16.99 -6.81 -2.80
C GLU A 55 -18.17 -7.73 -2.43
N ARG A 56 -17.92 -8.83 -1.71
CA ARG A 56 -18.97 -9.78 -1.26
C ARG A 56 -19.99 -9.12 -0.33
N ASN A 57 -19.52 -8.24 0.53
CA ASN A 57 -20.37 -7.57 1.50
C ASN A 57 -21.00 -6.26 0.97
N GLY A 58 -20.82 -5.95 -0.33
CA GLY A 58 -21.45 -4.80 -1.00
C GLY A 58 -20.87 -3.45 -0.62
N GLY A 59 -19.65 -3.39 -0.05
CA GLY A 59 -18.93 -2.15 0.23
C GLY A 59 -18.02 -2.23 1.43
N GLY A 60 -17.08 -1.28 1.50
CA GLY A 60 -16.08 -1.14 2.54
C GLY A 60 -16.47 -0.15 3.63
N PHE A 61 -15.55 0.10 4.55
CA PHE A 61 -15.80 0.95 5.72
C PHE A 61 -14.97 2.23 5.70
N GLU A 62 -15.56 3.28 6.26
CA GLU A 62 -14.86 4.47 6.75
C GLU A 62 -15.24 4.75 8.20
N TYR A 63 -14.48 5.60 8.88
CA TYR A 63 -14.79 6.08 10.23
C TYR A 63 -15.37 7.51 10.14
N ALA A 64 -16.66 7.64 10.41
CA ALA A 64 -17.41 8.90 10.40
C ALA A 64 -18.18 9.06 11.73
N GLY A 65 -17.45 9.26 12.84
CA GLY A 65 -18.02 9.20 14.18
C GLY A 65 -18.38 7.79 14.68
N GLY A 66 -18.00 6.77 13.89
CA GLY A 66 -18.20 5.34 14.05
C GLY A 66 -17.92 4.64 12.73
N TRP A 67 -17.69 3.32 12.77
CA TRP A 67 -17.49 2.54 11.56
C TRP A 67 -18.78 2.56 10.72
N THR A 68 -18.70 3.20 9.56
CA THR A 68 -19.81 3.35 8.62
C THR A 68 -19.51 2.60 7.33
N LYS A 69 -20.41 1.70 6.95
CA LYS A 69 -20.29 0.97 5.69
C LYS A 69 -20.72 1.88 4.53
N ARG A 70 -19.90 1.93 3.51
CA ARG A 70 -20.13 2.70 2.28
C ARG A 70 -20.43 1.74 1.12
N PRO A 71 -21.67 1.73 0.59
CA PRO A 71 -22.02 0.87 -0.54
C PRO A 71 -21.11 1.12 -1.75
N GLY A 72 -20.65 0.03 -2.37
CA GLY A 72 -19.81 0.08 -3.56
C GLY A 72 -18.35 0.51 -3.34
N TRP A 73 -17.93 0.83 -2.11
CA TRP A 73 -16.53 1.10 -1.81
C TRP A 73 -15.75 -0.22 -1.73
N THR A 74 -14.79 -0.36 -2.60
CA THR A 74 -13.94 -1.55 -2.71
C THR A 74 -12.51 -1.13 -3.02
N TRP A 75 -11.60 -2.07 -3.16
CA TRP A 75 -10.24 -1.79 -3.59
C TRP A 75 -10.16 -1.15 -5.00
N LYS A 76 -11.16 -1.38 -5.88
CA LYS A 76 -11.26 -0.74 -7.22
C LYS A 76 -11.81 0.68 -7.13
N THR A 77 -12.70 0.88 -6.21
CA THR A 77 -13.51 2.10 -6.03
C THR A 77 -13.42 2.60 -4.60
N PRO A 78 -12.22 2.99 -4.10
CA PRO A 78 -11.97 3.28 -2.68
C PRO A 78 -12.94 4.30 -2.06
N PHE A 79 -13.35 5.27 -2.85
CA PHE A 79 -14.31 6.33 -2.45
C PHE A 79 -15.61 6.26 -3.27
N GLY A 80 -16.00 5.05 -3.73
CA GLY A 80 -17.20 4.84 -4.54
C GLY A 80 -17.08 5.32 -5.99
N LYS A 81 -15.87 5.61 -6.45
CA LYS A 81 -15.54 6.01 -7.83
C LYS A 81 -14.30 5.24 -8.27
N ASP A 82 -14.18 5.04 -9.58
CA ASP A 82 -12.98 4.45 -10.17
C ASP A 82 -11.74 5.23 -9.73
N ALA A 83 -10.75 4.51 -9.25
CA ALA A 83 -9.48 5.04 -8.81
C ALA A 83 -8.42 4.88 -9.91
N LYS A 84 -7.33 5.62 -9.77
CA LYS A 84 -6.18 5.47 -10.65
C LYS A 84 -5.45 4.15 -10.36
N PRO A 85 -4.82 3.54 -11.39
CA PRO A 85 -4.13 2.26 -11.22
C PRO A 85 -2.99 2.31 -10.20
N ASP A 86 -2.35 3.47 -10.01
CA ASP A 86 -1.24 3.67 -9.08
C ASP A 86 -1.67 4.15 -7.68
N GLU A 87 -2.97 4.25 -7.39
CA GLU A 87 -3.43 4.45 -6.02
C GLU A 87 -3.25 3.16 -5.19
N PRO A 88 -3.07 3.25 -3.83
CA PRO A 88 -2.90 2.08 -3.00
C PRO A 88 -4.16 1.20 -2.98
N ALA A 89 -3.98 -0.12 -2.99
CA ALA A 89 -5.05 -1.08 -2.80
C ALA A 89 -5.48 -1.07 -1.33
N VAL A 90 -6.61 -0.43 -1.05
CA VAL A 90 -7.24 -0.37 0.28
C VAL A 90 -8.53 -1.19 0.31
N HIS A 91 -9.27 -1.22 1.42
CA HIS A 91 -10.40 -2.11 1.63
C HIS A 91 -10.05 -3.61 1.49
N VAL A 92 -8.85 -3.97 1.92
CA VAL A 92 -8.29 -5.32 1.86
C VAL A 92 -8.13 -5.85 3.28
N THR A 93 -8.62 -7.04 3.57
CA THR A 93 -8.41 -7.73 4.85
C THR A 93 -6.97 -8.20 4.99
N TRP A 94 -6.54 -8.50 6.22
CA TRP A 94 -5.22 -9.08 6.47
C TRP A 94 -4.99 -10.38 5.69
N THR A 95 -6.01 -11.24 5.61
CA THR A 95 -5.92 -12.51 4.87
C THR A 95 -5.69 -12.27 3.38
N GLU A 96 -6.43 -11.35 2.77
CA GLU A 96 -6.29 -11.02 1.36
C GLU A 96 -4.92 -10.39 1.04
N ALA A 97 -4.41 -9.53 1.93
CA ALA A 97 -3.07 -8.94 1.82
C ALA A 97 -1.97 -10.02 1.90
N ARG A 98 -2.06 -10.94 2.88
CA ARG A 98 -1.14 -12.07 3.05
C ARG A 98 -1.15 -12.99 1.81
N GLU A 99 -2.34 -13.31 1.29
CA GLU A 99 -2.48 -14.15 0.10
C GLU A 99 -1.87 -13.51 -1.14
N TYR A 100 -2.03 -12.19 -1.31
CA TYR A 100 -1.38 -11.45 -2.37
C TYR A 100 0.14 -11.57 -2.27
N CYS A 101 0.74 -11.23 -1.11
CA CYS A 101 2.17 -11.28 -0.92
C CYS A 101 2.73 -12.69 -1.15
N ALA A 102 2.05 -13.73 -0.65
CA ALA A 102 2.45 -15.12 -0.87
C ALA A 102 2.40 -15.51 -2.36
N ALA A 103 1.41 -15.06 -3.10
CA ALA A 103 1.26 -15.37 -4.52
C ALA A 103 2.38 -14.78 -5.40
N ILE A 104 3.01 -13.68 -4.95
CA ILE A 104 4.14 -13.04 -5.66
C ILE A 104 5.51 -13.45 -5.08
N GLY A 105 5.54 -14.49 -4.22
CA GLY A 105 6.78 -15.02 -3.62
C GLY A 105 7.31 -14.20 -2.45
N GLY A 106 6.46 -13.40 -1.82
CA GLY A 106 6.76 -12.62 -0.61
C GLY A 106 5.86 -13.00 0.56
N ARG A 107 5.83 -12.15 1.54
CA ARG A 107 5.00 -12.22 2.75
C ARG A 107 4.70 -10.82 3.27
N LEU A 108 3.80 -10.67 4.22
CA LEU A 108 3.71 -9.41 4.97
C LEU A 108 4.99 -9.21 5.78
N PRO A 109 5.48 -7.97 5.95
CA PRO A 109 6.60 -7.66 6.83
C PRO A 109 6.23 -7.90 8.29
N THR A 110 7.18 -8.35 9.11
CA THR A 110 7.02 -8.32 10.56
C THR A 110 7.09 -6.88 11.08
N ALA A 111 6.59 -6.65 12.30
CA ALA A 111 6.66 -5.34 12.95
C ALA A 111 8.11 -4.85 13.08
N GLU A 112 9.05 -5.74 13.38
CA GLU A 112 10.47 -5.40 13.48
C GLU A 112 11.05 -5.01 12.13
N GLU A 113 10.79 -5.77 11.06
CA GLU A 113 11.25 -5.46 9.69
C GLU A 113 10.67 -4.14 9.20
N TRP A 114 9.36 -3.97 9.37
CA TRP A 114 8.68 -2.74 8.97
C TRP A 114 9.25 -1.52 9.71
N ARG A 115 9.39 -1.62 11.04
CA ARG A 115 9.96 -0.56 11.89
C ARG A 115 11.40 -0.24 11.49
N ARG A 116 12.23 -1.27 11.25
CA ARG A 116 13.60 -1.08 10.77
C ARG A 116 13.62 -0.37 9.42
N ALA A 117 12.76 -0.81 8.50
CA ALA A 117 12.64 -0.21 7.16
C ALA A 117 12.20 1.25 7.20
N ALA A 118 11.23 1.58 8.06
CA ALA A 118 10.63 2.90 8.13
C ALA A 118 11.51 3.94 8.83
N TYR A 119 12.29 3.53 9.84
CA TYR A 119 12.93 4.52 10.72
C TYR A 119 14.45 4.45 10.76
N THR A 120 15.09 3.33 10.46
CA THR A 120 16.56 3.19 10.57
C THR A 120 17.21 3.14 9.19
N GLU A 121 18.05 4.12 8.89
CA GLU A 121 18.73 4.21 7.60
C GLU A 121 19.82 3.13 7.48
N ALA A 122 19.66 2.20 6.54
CA ALA A 122 20.56 1.07 6.34
C ALA A 122 21.48 1.24 5.10
N ARG A 123 21.22 2.21 4.23
CA ARG A 123 22.03 2.42 3.03
C ARG A 123 23.42 2.90 3.42
N THR A 124 24.45 2.43 2.71
CA THR A 124 25.85 2.83 2.93
C THR A 124 26.16 4.23 2.37
N ALA A 125 25.37 4.68 1.40
CA ALA A 125 25.48 6.01 0.81
C ALA A 125 24.08 6.61 0.65
N PRO A 126 23.43 7.00 1.76
CA PRO A 126 22.08 7.56 1.69
C PRO A 126 22.10 8.94 1.01
N SER A 127 20.98 9.27 0.35
CA SER A 127 20.70 10.60 -0.20
C SER A 127 19.72 11.36 0.71
N ASP A 128 19.36 12.57 0.31
CA ASP A 128 18.26 13.35 0.90
C ASP A 128 18.46 13.75 2.37
N GLY A 129 19.74 13.82 2.83
CA GLY A 129 20.09 14.23 4.18
C GLY A 129 19.97 13.14 5.24
N PHE A 130 19.78 11.88 4.83
CA PHE A 130 19.82 10.75 5.75
C PHE A 130 21.26 10.32 6.08
N GLU A 131 21.43 9.72 7.25
CA GLU A 131 22.72 9.26 7.78
C GLU A 131 22.66 7.75 8.06
N THR A 132 23.63 6.99 7.54
CA THR A 132 23.74 5.54 7.74
C THR A 132 23.70 5.17 9.23
N GLY A 133 22.86 4.22 9.59
CA GLY A 133 22.71 3.72 10.96
C GLY A 133 21.84 4.58 11.87
N LYS A 134 21.47 5.77 11.45
CA LYS A 134 20.64 6.68 12.25
C LYS A 134 19.18 6.24 12.23
N THR A 135 18.53 6.31 13.40
CA THR A 135 17.09 6.10 13.56
C THR A 135 16.39 7.46 13.68
N TYR A 136 15.36 7.66 12.91
CA TYR A 136 14.59 8.90 12.80
C TYR A 136 13.24 8.81 13.50
N THR A 137 12.70 9.96 13.88
CA THR A 137 11.39 10.06 14.55
C THR A 137 10.23 9.70 13.62
N TYR A 138 10.35 10.02 12.34
CA TYR A 138 9.37 9.76 11.29
C TYR A 138 10.01 9.04 10.11
N PRO A 139 9.22 8.32 9.30
CA PRO A 139 9.74 7.67 8.10
C PRO A 139 10.39 8.61 7.08
N VAL A 140 10.13 9.89 7.16
CA VAL A 140 10.69 10.94 6.31
C VAL A 140 11.78 11.78 6.99
N GLY A 141 12.20 11.42 8.19
CA GLY A 141 13.28 12.11 8.95
C GLY A 141 12.83 12.58 10.33
N GLU A 142 13.42 13.68 10.82
CA GLU A 142 13.12 14.22 12.17
C GLU A 142 11.78 14.97 12.23
N LYS A 143 11.23 15.37 11.08
CA LYS A 143 9.97 16.11 10.96
C LYS A 143 9.01 15.37 10.02
N PRO A 144 7.69 15.52 10.21
CA PRO A 144 6.68 14.82 9.43
C PRO A 144 6.41 15.42 8.04
N ASP A 145 7.21 16.41 7.60
CA ASP A 145 6.95 17.17 6.38
C ASP A 145 7.01 16.31 5.12
N GLY A 146 5.98 16.39 4.30
CA GLY A 146 5.91 15.70 3.01
C GLY A 146 5.26 14.31 3.05
N MET A 147 4.78 13.85 4.22
CA MET A 147 3.91 12.68 4.32
C MET A 147 2.47 13.03 3.91
N ASN A 148 1.71 12.03 3.44
CA ASN A 148 0.28 12.20 3.20
C ASN A 148 -0.53 11.91 4.48
N ASN A 149 -0.72 12.94 5.27
CA ASN A 149 -1.62 12.96 6.45
C ASN A 149 -2.53 14.20 6.41
N ASN A 150 -3.00 14.56 5.21
CA ASN A 150 -3.72 15.79 4.88
C ASN A 150 -5.21 15.76 5.25
N ARG A 151 -5.74 14.64 5.74
CA ARG A 151 -7.14 14.40 6.11
C ARG A 151 -8.14 14.51 4.95
N THR A 152 -7.68 14.34 3.72
CA THR A 152 -8.53 14.43 2.52
C THR A 152 -8.76 13.07 1.89
N LYS A 153 -7.71 12.40 1.43
CA LYS A 153 -7.71 11.05 0.84
C LYS A 153 -6.29 10.53 0.65
N HIS A 154 -6.14 9.23 0.34
CA HIS A 154 -4.87 8.72 -0.13
C HIS A 154 -4.49 9.31 -1.50
N VAL A 155 -3.22 9.24 -1.84
CA VAL A 155 -2.66 9.68 -3.13
C VAL A 155 -2.01 8.49 -3.84
N GLU A 156 -1.64 8.66 -5.09
CA GLU A 156 -0.85 7.68 -5.85
C GLU A 156 0.44 7.35 -5.09
N VAL A 157 0.81 6.07 -5.05
CA VAL A 157 1.98 5.62 -4.31
C VAL A 157 3.26 6.23 -4.89
N GLY A 158 4.25 6.48 -4.03
CA GLY A 158 5.52 7.05 -4.45
C GLY A 158 5.51 8.53 -4.81
N THR A 159 4.39 9.23 -4.59
CA THR A 159 4.27 10.69 -4.88
C THR A 159 4.51 11.56 -3.65
N THR A 160 4.65 10.98 -2.47
CA THR A 160 5.02 11.70 -1.25
C THR A 160 6.52 11.90 -1.15
N ARG A 161 7.00 12.51 -0.04
CA ARG A 161 8.42 12.65 0.20
C ARG A 161 9.09 11.29 0.34
N ARG A 162 10.18 11.10 -0.40
CA ARG A 162 11.07 9.94 -0.25
C ARG A 162 11.68 9.93 1.15
N GLY A 163 11.55 8.81 1.84
CA GLY A 163 11.94 8.65 3.23
C GLY A 163 13.21 7.82 3.44
N VAL A 164 13.33 7.36 4.67
CA VAL A 164 14.36 6.44 5.16
C VAL A 164 14.45 5.22 4.22
N ASN A 165 15.66 4.75 3.99
CA ASN A 165 15.96 3.65 3.06
C ASN A 165 15.50 3.88 1.61
N GLY A 166 15.09 5.10 1.25
CA GLY A 166 14.56 5.41 -0.07
C GLY A 166 13.14 4.88 -0.31
N LEU A 167 12.43 4.54 0.75
CA LEU A 167 11.04 4.09 0.73
C LEU A 167 10.09 5.28 0.64
N TYR A 168 8.87 5.02 0.17
CA TYR A 168 7.79 5.99 0.11
C TYR A 168 6.60 5.50 0.94
N ASP A 169 5.80 6.45 1.39
CA ASP A 169 4.50 6.22 2.02
C ASP A 169 4.53 5.35 3.31
N MET A 170 5.74 5.17 3.90
CA MET A 170 5.87 4.48 5.20
C MET A 170 5.23 5.29 6.35
N GLY A 171 4.87 6.54 6.10
CA GLY A 171 4.15 7.40 7.03
C GLY A 171 3.01 8.13 6.35
N GLY A 172 1.79 7.90 6.82
CA GLY A 172 0.57 8.41 6.20
C GLY A 172 0.08 7.53 5.05
N ASN A 173 -0.60 8.10 4.10
CA ASN A 173 -1.24 7.46 2.96
C ASN A 173 -2.19 6.33 3.36
N ALA A 174 -1.76 5.09 3.55
CA ALA A 174 -2.58 4.03 4.12
C ALA A 174 -1.88 3.30 5.28
N TRP A 175 -2.66 2.87 6.29
CA TRP A 175 -2.18 1.88 7.26
C TRP A 175 -1.75 0.63 6.52
N GLU A 176 -0.67 -0.01 6.98
CA GLU A 176 -0.16 -1.22 6.36
C GLU A 176 -0.29 -2.42 7.29
N TRP A 177 -0.93 -3.48 6.79
CA TRP A 177 -0.99 -4.76 7.48
C TRP A 177 0.40 -5.36 7.66
N LEU A 178 0.68 -5.84 8.88
CA LEU A 178 1.90 -6.56 9.23
C LEU A 178 1.63 -8.05 9.48
N ALA A 179 2.68 -8.86 9.50
CA ALA A 179 2.57 -10.30 9.75
C ALA A 179 2.12 -10.64 11.17
N ASP A 180 2.35 -9.73 12.11
CA ASP A 180 2.14 -9.95 13.55
C ASP A 180 0.66 -10.08 13.89
N ARG A 181 0.34 -11.13 14.66
CA ARG A 181 -1.02 -11.50 15.07
C ARG A 181 -1.13 -11.71 16.57
N ARG A 182 -2.30 -11.37 17.12
CA ARG A 182 -2.74 -11.80 18.46
C ARG A 182 -4.23 -12.14 18.41
N GLY A 183 -4.59 -13.40 18.59
CA GLY A 183 -5.97 -13.85 18.41
C GLY A 183 -6.51 -13.45 17.03
N ASP A 184 -7.65 -12.75 17.03
CA ASP A 184 -8.33 -12.30 15.80
C ASP A 184 -7.83 -10.94 15.27
N GLU A 185 -6.83 -10.34 15.93
CA GLU A 185 -6.26 -9.07 15.52
C GLU A 185 -4.93 -9.25 14.78
N ALA A 186 -4.64 -8.32 13.89
CA ALA A 186 -3.37 -8.13 13.22
C ALA A 186 -2.84 -6.71 13.47
N LEU A 187 -1.52 -6.54 13.48
CA LEU A 187 -0.91 -5.24 13.68
C LEU A 187 -0.93 -4.44 12.37
N THR A 188 -1.13 -3.13 12.49
CA THR A 188 -0.96 -2.15 11.41
C THR A 188 0.01 -1.07 11.83
N ALA A 189 0.79 -0.53 10.88
CA ALA A 189 1.74 0.56 11.12
C ALA A 189 1.62 1.66 10.05
N GLY A 190 2.29 2.79 10.27
CA GLY A 190 2.43 3.88 9.31
C GLY A 190 1.40 5.00 9.42
N GLY A 191 0.29 4.78 10.11
CA GLY A 191 -0.80 5.75 10.07
C GLY A 191 -1.49 5.77 8.70
N SER A 192 -2.32 6.76 8.44
CA SER A 192 -2.92 6.96 7.12
C SER A 192 -3.17 8.45 6.86
N TRP A 193 -3.63 8.77 5.66
CA TRP A 193 -4.02 10.13 5.27
C TRP A 193 -5.01 10.80 6.23
N TRP A 194 -5.78 10.01 6.99
CA TRP A 194 -6.80 10.50 7.94
C TRP A 194 -6.23 10.94 9.29
N TYR A 195 -5.07 10.42 9.70
CA TYR A 195 -4.51 10.61 11.03
C TYR A 195 -3.46 11.73 11.05
N GLY A 196 -3.19 12.27 12.25
CA GLY A 196 -2.09 13.20 12.47
C GLY A 196 -0.73 12.49 12.45
N PRO A 197 0.37 13.25 12.41
CA PRO A 197 1.71 12.70 12.30
C PRO A 197 2.13 11.83 13.49
N GLU A 198 1.49 11.95 14.64
CA GLU A 198 1.75 11.10 15.81
C GLU A 198 1.52 9.60 15.53
N MET A 199 0.55 9.29 14.66
CA MET A 199 0.26 7.91 14.27
C MET A 199 1.27 7.33 13.27
N THR A 200 2.14 8.15 12.73
CA THR A 200 3.20 7.73 11.79
C THR A 200 4.55 7.49 12.48
N ARG A 201 4.61 7.56 13.80
CA ARG A 201 5.76 7.18 14.61
C ARG A 201 5.74 5.68 14.92
N ALA A 202 6.87 5.16 15.38
CA ALA A 202 7.01 3.74 15.72
C ALA A 202 5.97 3.27 16.77
N GLU A 203 5.64 4.13 17.73
CA GLU A 203 4.67 3.88 18.79
C GLU A 203 3.22 3.98 18.31
N GLY A 204 2.99 4.51 17.10
CA GLY A 204 1.67 4.69 16.50
C GLY A 204 1.04 3.41 15.95
N ALA A 205 1.78 2.29 15.91
CA ALA A 205 1.26 1.01 15.46
C ALA A 205 0.03 0.55 16.25
N GLN A 206 -0.97 -0.02 15.56
CA GLN A 206 -2.26 -0.37 16.17
C GLN A 206 -2.71 -1.77 15.80
N TRP A 207 -3.24 -2.49 16.79
CA TRP A 207 -3.95 -3.74 16.60
C TRP A 207 -5.36 -3.47 16.06
N LYS A 208 -5.75 -4.19 15.02
CA LYS A 208 -7.06 -4.11 14.38
C LYS A 208 -7.57 -5.51 14.10
N ALA A 209 -8.89 -5.70 14.13
CA ALA A 209 -9.47 -6.96 13.69
C ALA A 209 -8.94 -7.33 12.29
N ALA A 210 -8.39 -8.54 12.14
CA ALA A 210 -7.80 -8.99 10.87
C ALA A 210 -8.83 -9.10 9.73
N SER A 211 -10.11 -9.16 10.07
CA SER A 211 -11.24 -9.12 9.15
C SER A 211 -11.67 -7.70 8.76
N LEU A 212 -11.07 -6.65 9.35
CA LEU A 212 -11.40 -5.27 9.00
C LEU A 212 -10.87 -4.95 7.60
N TYR A 213 -11.69 -4.26 6.82
CA TYR A 213 -11.33 -3.68 5.54
C TYR A 213 -11.92 -2.26 5.45
N ALA A 214 -11.07 -1.28 5.36
CA ALA A 214 -11.46 0.12 5.38
C ALA A 214 -10.64 0.94 4.38
N VAL A 215 -11.13 2.12 4.05
CA VAL A 215 -10.49 3.05 3.09
C VAL A 215 -9.09 3.52 3.54
N TYR A 216 -8.75 3.27 4.80
CA TYR A 216 -7.48 3.67 5.41
C TYR A 216 -6.42 2.57 5.43
N ILE A 217 -6.74 1.34 5.03
CA ILE A 217 -5.90 0.17 5.28
C ILE A 217 -5.56 -0.52 3.97
N GLY A 218 -4.28 -0.56 3.67
CA GLY A 218 -3.62 -1.28 2.59
C GLY A 218 -2.48 -2.14 3.13
N PHE A 219 -1.44 -2.33 2.34
CA PHE A 219 -0.28 -3.15 2.71
C PHE A 219 0.87 -3.00 1.70
N ARG A 220 2.06 -3.46 2.09
CA ARG A 220 3.19 -3.77 1.22
C ARG A 220 3.75 -5.14 1.57
N CYS A 221 4.57 -5.73 0.67
CA CYS A 221 5.17 -7.03 0.89
C CYS A 221 6.64 -6.94 1.27
N ALA A 222 7.10 -7.95 2.02
CA ALA A 222 8.50 -8.20 2.31
C ALA A 222 8.93 -9.55 1.69
N TYR A 223 10.24 -9.74 1.55
CA TYR A 223 10.85 -10.90 0.89
C TYR A 223 12.10 -11.32 1.65
N ASP A 224 12.31 -12.62 1.77
CA ASP A 224 13.53 -13.14 2.33
C ASP A 224 14.67 -13.00 1.30
N VAL A 225 15.81 -12.46 1.72
CA VAL A 225 17.03 -12.34 0.89
C VAL A 225 17.90 -13.54 1.20
N ARG A 226 18.26 -14.28 0.17
CA ARG A 226 19.16 -15.45 0.26
C ARG A 226 20.62 -15.01 0.17
#